data_a789273339a60f40dc348bbe9478b05f
#
_entry.id   a789273339a60f40dc348bbe9478b05f
#
_cell.length_a   1.000
_cell.length_b   1.000
_cell.length_c   1.000
_cell.angle_alpha   90.00
_cell.angle_beta   90.00
_cell.angle_gamma   90.00
#
_symmetry.space_group_name_H-M   'P 1'
#
loop_
_entity.id
_entity.type
_entity.pdbx_description
1 polymer ?
#
loop_
_entity_poly.entity_id
_entity_poly.type
_entity_poly.pdbx_seq_one_letter_code
_entity_poly.pdbx_strand_id
1 'polypeptide(L)'
;MKELDEKKWEKFVVFGKKGFLRIATTDSSIDSIRLIDGNEKRVPYVTRSEAVNGIAQFVSENNYEFGSDEAGCITVGLDTQTVFYQPHKFVTGQNIQIVTGDSLNEDSAHFYVTILKKQMDAKFNWGGNGATLSRMKRLEAMLPVSDAGIPDYEYMSEYIFQKRKTLLGKYRNHLVQRIKELDEGGEIPSIAQKKWDSFLISDIFSILPGKRLVSAHSTPGNRPFIGALDKNNGVARFVNDTNASLDKNVLGVNYNGNGMVIGFYHPYECIFSDDVKRFHLKHHEDNVFVLLFM
;
A
#
# COMPACT_ATOMS: atom_id res chain seq x y z
N MET A 1 14.91 -3.24 -22.78
CA MET A 1 15.51 -3.58 -21.46
C MET A 1 15.24 -5.05 -21.20
N LYS A 2 16.19 -5.79 -20.63
CA LYS A 2 15.99 -7.20 -20.24
C LYS A 2 14.93 -7.29 -19.13
N GLU A 3 14.11 -8.33 -19.15
CA GLU A 3 13.20 -8.61 -18.02
C GLU A 3 14.00 -9.17 -16.83
N LEU A 4 13.37 -9.22 -15.64
CA LEU A 4 14.06 -9.63 -14.41
C LEU A 4 14.62 -11.05 -14.45
N ASP A 5 13.92 -11.96 -15.12
CA ASP A 5 14.31 -13.38 -15.31
C ASP A 5 15.44 -13.58 -16.34
N GLU A 6 15.67 -12.58 -17.21
CA GLU A 6 16.76 -12.57 -18.18
C GLU A 6 18.07 -12.01 -17.63
N LYS A 7 18.04 -11.42 -16.42
CA LYS A 7 19.22 -10.86 -15.76
C LYS A 7 19.91 -11.92 -14.92
N LYS A 8 21.24 -11.88 -14.91
CA LYS A 8 22.03 -12.63 -13.92
C LYS A 8 21.89 -11.96 -12.56
N TRP A 9 21.70 -12.76 -11.52
CA TRP A 9 21.57 -12.32 -10.14
C TRP A 9 22.68 -12.90 -9.29
N GLU A 10 23.27 -12.09 -8.43
CA GLU A 10 24.27 -12.54 -7.46
C GLU A 10 23.94 -12.01 -6.07
N LYS A 11 24.55 -12.63 -5.07
CA LYS A 11 24.34 -12.34 -3.66
C LYS A 11 25.30 -11.26 -3.20
N PHE A 12 24.74 -10.18 -2.59
CA PHE A 12 25.52 -9.06 -2.07
C PHE A 12 25.18 -8.78 -0.61
N VAL A 13 26.18 -8.31 0.15
CA VAL A 13 25.96 -7.77 1.50
C VAL A 13 25.22 -6.43 1.35
N VAL A 14 24.11 -6.28 2.07
CA VAL A 14 23.27 -5.06 1.97
C VAL A 14 23.90 -3.92 2.74
N PHE A 15 24.31 -4.15 3.99
CA PHE A 15 24.80 -3.13 4.93
C PHE A 15 26.22 -3.41 5.40
N GLY A 16 26.84 -2.43 6.07
CA GLY A 16 28.20 -2.57 6.64
C GLY A 16 29.30 -2.08 5.70
N LYS A 17 30.57 -2.40 6.00
CA LYS A 17 31.72 -1.86 5.28
C LYS A 17 31.78 -2.24 3.79
N LYS A 18 31.20 -3.38 3.43
CA LYS A 18 31.15 -3.92 2.05
C LYS A 18 29.74 -3.83 1.47
N GLY A 19 28.78 -3.26 2.22
CA GLY A 19 27.40 -3.14 1.79
C GLY A 19 27.22 -1.99 0.79
N PHE A 20 26.23 -2.14 -0.07
CA PHE A 20 25.88 -1.10 -1.05
C PHE A 20 24.93 -0.05 -0.46
N LEU A 21 24.39 -0.28 0.75
CA LEU A 21 23.58 0.68 1.52
C LEU A 21 24.17 0.87 2.91
N ARG A 22 23.86 2.00 3.51
CA ARG A 22 24.16 2.35 4.90
C ARG A 22 22.88 2.33 5.72
N ILE A 23 22.95 1.92 6.99
CA ILE A 23 21.83 1.95 7.94
C ILE A 23 22.26 2.60 9.23
N ALA A 24 21.46 3.55 9.71
CA ALA A 24 21.65 4.27 10.97
C ALA A 24 20.32 4.44 11.70
N THR A 25 20.38 4.73 12.97
CA THR A 25 19.22 5.16 13.74
C THR A 25 18.79 6.55 13.26
N THR A 26 17.48 6.84 13.28
CA THR A 26 16.93 8.17 13.04
C THR A 26 17.50 9.21 14.00
N ASP A 27 17.57 10.45 13.53
CA ASP A 27 18.04 11.58 14.36
C ASP A 27 16.95 12.11 15.31
N SER A 28 15.65 11.88 15.05
CA SER A 28 14.56 12.45 15.84
C SER A 28 13.99 11.51 16.91
N SER A 29 13.42 10.37 16.56
CA SER A 29 12.87 9.37 17.50
C SER A 29 11.90 9.92 18.56
N ILE A 30 10.90 10.70 18.15
CA ILE A 30 9.97 11.44 19.02
C ILE A 30 8.84 10.50 19.48
N ASP A 31 8.51 10.50 20.75
CA ASP A 31 7.26 9.91 21.22
C ASP A 31 6.08 10.82 20.84
N SER A 32 4.97 10.24 20.40
CA SER A 32 3.80 10.98 19.90
C SER A 32 3.23 11.97 20.95
N ILE A 33 3.34 11.67 22.24
CA ILE A 33 2.89 12.55 23.33
C ILE A 33 3.78 13.79 23.50
N ARG A 34 4.97 13.78 22.93
CA ARG A 34 5.96 14.89 23.00
C ARG A 34 5.95 15.77 21.77
N LEU A 35 5.10 15.47 20.79
CA LEU A 35 5.00 16.28 19.59
C LEU A 35 4.56 17.71 19.91
N ILE A 36 5.28 18.67 19.35
CA ILE A 36 5.00 20.11 19.54
C ILE A 36 3.95 20.52 18.52
N ASP A 37 2.87 21.09 19.02
CA ASP A 37 1.80 21.62 18.18
C ASP A 37 2.22 22.95 17.52
N GLY A 38 1.53 23.33 16.45
CA GLY A 38 1.78 24.57 15.70
C GLY A 38 0.77 24.75 14.57
N ASN A 39 0.71 25.98 14.06
CA ASN A 39 -0.33 26.40 13.09
C ASN A 39 -0.16 25.72 11.72
N GLU A 40 1.06 25.41 11.29
CA GLU A 40 1.34 24.78 10.01
C GLU A 40 1.87 23.35 10.22
N LYS A 41 1.06 22.36 9.82
CA LYS A 41 1.37 20.94 9.96
C LYS A 41 1.77 20.37 8.57
N ARG A 42 3.02 20.54 8.18
CA ARG A 42 3.55 20.14 6.86
C ARG A 42 4.64 19.08 6.93
N VAL A 43 5.21 18.82 8.10
CA VAL A 43 6.30 17.86 8.27
C VAL A 43 5.72 16.47 8.48
N PRO A 44 6.07 15.46 7.68
CA PRO A 44 5.65 14.09 7.90
C PRO A 44 6.22 13.57 9.23
N TYR A 45 5.36 12.99 10.07
CA TYR A 45 5.76 12.21 11.23
C TYR A 45 5.66 10.73 10.87
N VAL A 46 6.81 10.13 10.60
CA VAL A 46 6.93 8.74 10.13
C VAL A 46 7.04 7.80 11.33
N THR A 47 6.20 6.78 11.35
CA THR A 47 6.14 5.78 12.42
C THR A 47 6.25 4.36 11.83
N ARG A 48 6.05 3.36 12.67
CA ARG A 48 6.01 1.95 12.29
C ARG A 48 4.67 1.52 11.66
N SER A 49 3.83 2.48 11.24
CA SER A 49 2.58 2.19 10.54
C SER A 49 2.85 1.51 9.20
N GLU A 50 2.03 0.54 8.84
CA GLU A 50 2.05 -0.08 7.51
C GLU A 50 1.29 0.75 6.46
N ALA A 51 0.46 1.70 6.88
CA ALA A 51 -0.37 2.53 6.03
C ALA A 51 0.33 3.85 5.65
N VAL A 52 -0.12 4.46 4.57
CA VAL A 52 0.23 5.83 4.14
C VAL A 52 1.74 6.10 4.17
N ASN A 53 2.54 5.19 3.60
CA ASN A 53 4.01 5.31 3.54
C ASN A 53 4.67 5.47 4.93
N GLY A 54 4.07 4.91 5.98
CA GLY A 54 4.52 5.03 7.37
C GLY A 54 4.16 6.36 8.05
N ILE A 55 3.54 7.31 7.34
CA ILE A 55 3.17 8.63 7.88
C ILE A 55 1.92 8.48 8.74
N ALA A 56 2.06 8.72 10.05
CA ALA A 56 0.94 8.68 10.99
C ALA A 56 0.14 9.99 10.98
N GLN A 57 0.83 11.12 10.82
CA GLN A 57 0.24 12.46 10.72
C GLN A 57 1.26 13.47 10.20
N PHE A 58 0.79 14.67 9.89
CA PHE A 58 1.66 15.81 9.63
C PHE A 58 1.76 16.67 10.89
N VAL A 59 2.97 17.15 11.17
CA VAL A 59 3.29 17.94 12.37
C VAL A 59 3.91 19.28 12.00
N SER A 60 4.04 20.18 12.98
CA SER A 60 4.69 21.48 12.83
C SER A 60 6.22 21.32 12.69
N GLU A 61 6.87 22.25 11.99
CA GLU A 61 8.33 22.38 11.90
C GLU A 61 9.00 22.60 13.26
N ASN A 62 8.27 23.01 14.29
CA ASN A 62 8.79 23.11 15.66
C ASN A 62 9.37 21.77 16.14
N ASN A 63 8.90 20.66 15.59
CA ASN A 63 9.40 19.33 15.94
C ASN A 63 10.82 19.04 15.42
N TYR A 64 11.39 19.88 14.56
CA TYR A 64 12.79 19.79 14.16
C TYR A 64 13.78 20.05 15.30
N GLU A 65 13.32 20.60 16.43
CA GLU A 65 14.16 20.73 17.63
C GLU A 65 14.63 19.37 18.18
N PHE A 66 13.88 18.30 17.91
CA PHE A 66 14.27 16.93 18.29
C PHE A 66 15.20 16.24 17.29
N GLY A 67 15.63 16.93 16.24
CA GLY A 67 16.30 16.37 15.07
C GLY A 67 15.35 16.13 13.92
N SER A 68 15.90 15.79 12.76
CA SER A 68 15.14 15.46 11.56
C SER A 68 15.98 14.61 10.62
N ASP A 69 15.32 13.83 9.78
CA ASP A 69 15.95 13.04 8.73
C ASP A 69 15.68 13.67 7.36
N GLU A 70 16.68 13.65 6.49
CA GLU A 70 16.63 14.29 5.18
C GLU A 70 15.85 13.43 4.17
N ALA A 71 15.32 14.11 3.15
CA ALA A 71 14.66 13.49 2.01
C ALA A 71 15.58 12.53 1.24
N GLY A 72 15.00 11.65 0.43
CA GLY A 72 15.75 10.76 -0.47
C GLY A 72 16.33 9.52 0.22
N CYS A 73 15.79 9.12 1.36
CA CYS A 73 16.20 7.92 2.10
C CYS A 73 15.07 6.88 2.19
N ILE A 74 15.40 5.70 2.73
CA ILE A 74 14.42 4.66 3.02
C ILE A 74 14.31 4.53 4.55
N THR A 75 13.07 4.54 5.06
CA THR A 75 12.77 4.24 6.46
C THR A 75 12.49 2.75 6.65
N VAL A 76 12.98 2.19 7.76
CA VAL A 76 12.77 0.79 8.15
C VAL A 76 12.24 0.74 9.59
N GLY A 77 11.03 0.27 9.77
CA GLY A 77 10.46 -0.06 11.07
C GLY A 77 10.88 -1.46 11.50
N LEU A 78 11.72 -1.56 12.54
CA LEU A 78 12.29 -2.85 12.93
C LEU A 78 11.24 -3.82 13.48
N ASP A 79 10.29 -3.33 14.25
CA ASP A 79 9.29 -4.17 14.92
C ASP A 79 8.19 -4.65 13.95
N THR A 80 7.79 -3.77 13.02
CA THR A 80 6.69 -4.02 12.07
C THR A 80 7.19 -4.46 10.69
N GLN A 81 8.51 -4.46 10.48
CA GLN A 81 9.14 -4.81 9.19
C GLN A 81 8.67 -3.94 8.03
N THR A 82 8.26 -2.71 8.33
CA THR A 82 7.87 -1.73 7.34
C THR A 82 9.09 -1.14 6.65
N VAL A 83 9.00 -0.93 5.35
CA VAL A 83 10.08 -0.34 4.53
C VAL A 83 9.46 0.62 3.53
N PHE A 84 9.85 1.91 3.61
CA PHE A 84 9.28 2.95 2.76
C PHE A 84 10.33 3.95 2.29
N TYR A 85 10.21 4.43 1.05
CA TYR A 85 10.98 5.56 0.56
C TYR A 85 10.35 6.88 1.02
N GLN A 86 11.17 7.79 1.51
CA GLN A 86 10.75 9.11 2.00
C GLN A 86 11.28 10.21 1.06
N PRO A 87 10.40 10.80 0.24
CA PRO A 87 10.80 11.84 -0.73
C PRO A 87 10.93 13.24 -0.11
N HIS A 88 10.51 13.44 1.13
CA HIS A 88 10.50 14.71 1.84
C HIS A 88 11.29 14.62 3.13
N LYS A 89 11.76 15.76 3.65
CA LYS A 89 12.30 15.86 5.01
C LYS A 89 11.22 15.57 6.03
N PHE A 90 11.56 14.84 7.10
CA PHE A 90 10.60 14.30 8.05
C PHE A 90 11.18 14.18 9.46
N VAL A 91 10.29 13.90 10.42
CA VAL A 91 10.66 13.44 11.77
C VAL A 91 10.05 12.06 12.01
N THR A 92 10.60 11.31 12.95
CA THR A 92 10.16 9.94 13.20
C THR A 92 9.68 9.68 14.62
N GLY A 93 8.87 8.63 14.74
CA GLY A 93 8.65 7.93 16.02
C GLY A 93 9.78 6.98 16.37
N GLN A 94 9.57 6.21 17.43
CA GLN A 94 10.56 5.26 17.95
C GLN A 94 10.77 4.05 17.01
N ASN A 95 11.98 3.44 17.10
CA ASN A 95 12.36 2.21 16.40
C ASN A 95 12.34 2.29 14.86
N ILE A 96 12.57 3.48 14.31
CA ILE A 96 12.79 3.70 12.88
C ILE A 96 14.30 3.76 12.59
N GLN A 97 14.72 3.10 11.53
CA GLN A 97 16.08 3.18 11.02
C GLN A 97 16.06 3.86 9.66
N ILE A 98 17.12 4.61 9.38
CA ILE A 98 17.30 5.34 8.12
C ILE A 98 18.32 4.59 7.27
N VAL A 99 17.94 4.32 6.03
CA VAL A 99 18.79 3.67 5.04
C VAL A 99 19.13 4.66 3.93
N THR A 100 20.42 4.82 3.71
CA THR A 100 20.99 5.69 2.66
C THR A 100 21.96 4.92 1.78
N GLY A 101 22.35 5.50 0.65
CA GLY A 101 23.33 4.87 -0.26
C GLY A 101 23.68 5.80 -1.40
N ASP A 102 24.90 5.64 -1.95
CA ASP A 102 25.38 6.51 -3.03
C ASP A 102 24.66 6.28 -4.35
N SER A 103 24.10 5.07 -4.54
CA SER A 103 23.25 4.67 -5.68
C SER A 103 21.76 4.90 -5.43
N LEU A 104 21.38 5.49 -4.28
CA LEU A 104 19.99 5.69 -3.92
C LEU A 104 19.44 6.94 -4.62
N ASN A 105 18.47 6.74 -5.47
CA ASN A 105 17.60 7.76 -6.06
C ASN A 105 16.14 7.28 -5.95
N GLU A 106 15.19 8.08 -6.37
CA GLU A 106 13.76 7.74 -6.25
C GLU A 106 13.42 6.38 -6.88
N ASP A 107 13.92 6.11 -8.07
CA ASP A 107 13.61 4.86 -8.79
C ASP A 107 14.34 3.66 -8.18
N SER A 108 15.65 3.75 -7.94
CA SER A 108 16.40 2.67 -7.27
C SER A 108 15.89 2.39 -5.85
N ALA A 109 15.41 3.42 -5.14
CA ALA A 109 14.82 3.26 -3.81
C ALA A 109 13.64 2.30 -3.82
N HIS A 110 12.73 2.39 -4.78
CA HIS A 110 11.58 1.47 -4.88
C HIS A 110 12.02 0.03 -5.17
N PHE A 111 13.11 -0.18 -5.90
CA PHE A 111 13.71 -1.49 -6.08
C PHE A 111 14.24 -2.05 -4.76
N TYR A 112 15.01 -1.23 -4.01
CA TYR A 112 15.56 -1.62 -2.71
C TYR A 112 14.47 -1.83 -1.64
N VAL A 113 13.43 -1.00 -1.60
CA VAL A 113 12.27 -1.18 -0.71
C VAL A 113 11.67 -2.58 -0.90
N THR A 114 11.46 -3.00 -2.15
CA THR A 114 10.91 -4.32 -2.46
C THR A 114 11.83 -5.45 -1.97
N ILE A 115 13.12 -5.33 -2.19
CA ILE A 115 14.11 -6.34 -1.77
C ILE A 115 14.22 -6.39 -0.24
N LEU A 116 14.36 -5.23 0.41
CA LEU A 116 14.48 -5.15 1.87
C LEU A 116 13.24 -5.72 2.55
N LYS A 117 12.05 -5.35 2.10
CA LYS A 117 10.80 -5.88 2.65
C LYS A 117 10.75 -7.40 2.54
N LYS A 118 11.02 -7.97 1.36
CA LYS A 118 11.07 -9.44 1.18
C LYS A 118 12.10 -10.12 2.08
N GLN A 119 13.28 -9.51 2.27
CA GLN A 119 14.30 -10.07 3.16
C GLN A 119 13.89 -9.98 4.63
N MET A 120 13.23 -8.91 5.04
CA MET A 120 12.74 -8.74 6.40
C MET A 120 11.60 -9.73 6.70
N ASP A 121 10.62 -9.82 5.83
CA ASP A 121 9.48 -10.75 5.97
C ASP A 121 9.95 -12.22 6.04
N ALA A 122 11.00 -12.57 5.30
CA ALA A 122 11.54 -13.94 5.28
C ALA A 122 12.43 -14.29 6.48
N LYS A 123 13.14 -13.31 7.05
CA LYS A 123 14.18 -13.56 8.06
C LYS A 123 13.82 -13.14 9.48
N PHE A 124 12.85 -12.26 9.63
CA PHE A 124 12.46 -11.72 10.92
C PHE A 124 10.98 -11.98 11.21
N ASN A 125 10.67 -12.27 12.47
CA ASN A 125 9.30 -12.47 12.93
C ASN A 125 9.15 -12.04 14.40
N TRP A 126 7.94 -11.82 14.83
CA TRP A 126 7.60 -11.66 16.23
C TRP A 126 7.80 -13.00 16.97
N GLY A 127 8.42 -12.96 18.13
CA GLY A 127 8.56 -14.17 18.95
C GLY A 127 10.01 -14.72 19.07
N GLY A 128 11.02 -13.83 19.06
CA GLY A 128 12.40 -14.21 19.35
C GLY A 128 13.41 -13.98 18.21
N ASN A 129 12.92 -13.78 16.98
CA ASN A 129 13.77 -13.45 15.84
C ASN A 129 13.46 -12.07 15.25
N GLY A 130 13.16 -11.07 16.10
CA GLY A 130 12.89 -9.71 15.68
C GLY A 130 14.07 -9.05 14.97
N ALA A 131 13.78 -8.08 14.09
CA ALA A 131 14.82 -7.28 13.47
C ALA A 131 15.51 -6.38 14.51
N THR A 132 16.83 -6.37 14.48
CA THR A 132 17.68 -5.43 15.24
C THR A 132 18.70 -4.83 14.30
N LEU A 133 19.24 -3.66 14.65
CA LEU A 133 20.26 -3.01 13.82
C LEU A 133 21.46 -3.93 13.57
N SER A 134 21.89 -4.71 14.58
CA SER A 134 22.98 -5.69 14.43
C SER A 134 22.66 -6.84 13.49
N ARG A 135 21.40 -7.29 13.46
CA ARG A 135 20.94 -8.33 12.54
C ARG A 135 20.79 -7.77 11.13
N MET A 136 20.24 -6.55 10.99
CA MET A 136 20.15 -5.85 9.72
C MET A 136 21.51 -5.69 9.04
N LYS A 137 22.56 -5.35 9.76
CA LYS A 137 23.94 -5.22 9.24
C LYS A 137 24.50 -6.50 8.61
N ARG A 138 23.88 -7.65 8.86
CA ARG A 138 24.27 -8.96 8.29
C ARG A 138 23.37 -9.42 7.16
N LEU A 139 22.44 -8.56 6.69
CA LEU A 139 21.57 -8.90 5.59
C LEU A 139 22.34 -9.04 4.29
N GLU A 140 21.97 -10.06 3.55
CA GLU A 140 22.40 -10.29 2.18
C GLU A 140 21.17 -10.39 1.29
N ALA A 141 21.28 -9.87 0.09
CA ALA A 141 20.22 -9.89 -0.90
C ALA A 141 20.74 -10.26 -2.29
N MET A 142 19.88 -10.86 -3.09
CA MET A 142 20.12 -11.08 -4.51
C MET A 142 19.89 -9.78 -5.26
N LEU A 143 20.86 -9.35 -6.08
CA LEU A 143 20.76 -8.18 -6.96
C LEU A 143 21.12 -8.57 -8.39
N PRO A 144 20.53 -7.88 -9.38
CA PRO A 144 21.00 -8.02 -10.76
C PRO A 144 22.42 -7.49 -10.88
N VAL A 145 23.24 -8.17 -11.68
CA VAL A 145 24.64 -7.79 -11.88
C VAL A 145 24.89 -7.25 -13.27
N SER A 146 25.82 -6.30 -13.35
CA SER A 146 26.42 -5.82 -14.59
C SER A 146 27.44 -6.83 -15.13
N ASP A 147 27.94 -6.61 -16.32
CA ASP A 147 29.00 -7.44 -16.92
C ASP A 147 30.31 -7.39 -16.12
N ALA A 148 30.49 -6.36 -15.28
CA ALA A 148 31.63 -6.22 -14.37
C ALA A 148 31.48 -7.04 -13.06
N GLY A 149 30.37 -7.75 -12.86
CA GLY A 149 30.10 -8.54 -11.64
C GLY A 149 29.78 -7.71 -10.39
N ILE A 150 29.41 -6.46 -10.57
CA ILE A 150 28.93 -5.57 -9.48
C ILE A 150 27.42 -5.34 -9.61
N PRO A 151 26.72 -4.87 -8.55
CA PRO A 151 25.30 -4.54 -8.65
C PRO A 151 25.03 -3.59 -9.82
N ASP A 152 24.04 -3.93 -10.64
CA ASP A 152 23.66 -3.14 -11.81
C ASP A 152 22.68 -2.04 -11.40
N TYR A 153 23.22 -0.96 -10.83
CA TYR A 153 22.44 0.16 -10.28
C TYR A 153 21.63 0.90 -11.36
N GLU A 154 22.19 1.00 -12.56
CA GLU A 154 21.53 1.64 -13.70
C GLU A 154 20.30 0.82 -14.14
N TYR A 155 20.47 -0.50 -14.28
CA TYR A 155 19.36 -1.39 -14.59
C TYR A 155 18.23 -1.31 -13.55
N MET A 156 18.55 -1.33 -12.24
CA MET A 156 17.55 -1.24 -11.18
C MET A 156 16.72 0.04 -11.25
N SER A 157 17.38 1.19 -11.48
CA SER A 157 16.70 2.48 -11.63
C SER A 157 15.84 2.51 -12.90
N GLU A 158 16.39 2.11 -14.03
CA GLU A 158 15.69 2.12 -15.32
C GLU A 158 14.47 1.16 -15.29
N TYR A 159 14.62 -0.02 -14.68
CA TYR A 159 13.52 -0.98 -14.54
C TYR A 159 12.32 -0.36 -13.80
N ILE A 160 12.56 0.28 -12.68
CA ILE A 160 11.48 0.94 -11.91
C ILE A 160 10.91 2.12 -12.68
N PHE A 161 11.76 2.97 -13.28
CA PHE A 161 11.32 4.09 -14.10
C PHE A 161 10.37 3.63 -15.21
N GLN A 162 10.70 2.57 -15.95
CA GLN A 162 9.85 2.04 -17.02
C GLN A 162 8.54 1.44 -16.47
N LYS A 163 8.58 0.74 -15.35
CA LYS A 163 7.36 0.20 -14.70
C LYS A 163 6.45 1.36 -14.22
N ARG A 164 6.99 2.40 -13.59
CA ARG A 164 6.25 3.60 -13.19
C ARG A 164 5.63 4.31 -14.38
N LYS A 165 6.42 4.55 -15.44
CA LYS A 165 5.94 5.16 -16.69
C LYS A 165 4.77 4.39 -17.29
N THR A 166 4.88 3.07 -17.35
CA THR A 166 3.81 2.20 -17.86
C THR A 166 2.56 2.28 -16.99
N LEU A 167 2.72 2.25 -15.67
CA LEU A 167 1.59 2.32 -14.72
C LEU A 167 0.89 3.68 -14.81
N LEU A 168 1.66 4.78 -14.81
CA LEU A 168 1.12 6.13 -14.95
C LEU A 168 0.41 6.34 -16.30
N GLY A 169 0.94 5.76 -17.38
CA GLY A 169 0.28 5.77 -18.69
C GLY A 169 -1.08 5.08 -18.67
N LYS A 170 -1.16 3.89 -18.07
CA LYS A 170 -2.44 3.18 -17.89
C LYS A 170 -3.43 3.98 -17.05
N TYR A 171 -2.96 4.57 -15.94
CA TYR A 171 -3.80 5.39 -15.06
C TYR A 171 -4.30 6.65 -15.76
N ARG A 172 -3.43 7.35 -16.49
CA ARG A 172 -3.82 8.51 -17.30
C ARG A 172 -4.91 8.17 -18.31
N ASN A 173 -4.74 7.07 -19.05
CA ASN A 173 -5.74 6.64 -20.04
C ASN A 173 -7.08 6.32 -19.36
N HIS A 174 -7.04 5.64 -18.22
CA HIS A 174 -8.24 5.38 -17.42
C HIS A 174 -8.93 6.70 -16.99
N LEU A 175 -8.19 7.66 -16.45
CA LEU A 175 -8.74 8.95 -16.04
C LEU A 175 -9.36 9.72 -17.22
N VAL A 176 -8.68 9.77 -18.38
CA VAL A 176 -9.21 10.43 -19.57
C VAL A 176 -10.54 9.81 -20.01
N GLN A 177 -10.62 8.48 -19.98
CA GLN A 177 -11.87 7.78 -20.29
C GLN A 177 -12.98 8.14 -19.29
N ARG A 178 -12.68 8.14 -17.99
CA ARG A 178 -13.65 8.49 -16.95
C ARG A 178 -14.14 9.94 -17.05
N ILE A 179 -13.25 10.89 -17.37
CA ILE A 179 -13.61 12.30 -17.58
C ILE A 179 -14.58 12.43 -18.77
N LYS A 180 -14.31 11.73 -19.89
CA LYS A 180 -15.22 11.74 -21.04
C LYS A 180 -16.62 11.21 -20.68
N GLU A 181 -16.70 10.11 -19.93
CA GLU A 181 -17.96 9.55 -19.46
C GLU A 181 -18.74 10.55 -18.58
N LEU A 182 -18.05 11.41 -17.83
CA LEU A 182 -18.68 12.45 -16.99
C LEU A 182 -19.13 13.65 -17.83
N ASP A 183 -18.36 14.08 -18.83
CA ASP A 183 -18.70 15.20 -19.72
C ASP A 183 -19.96 14.93 -20.57
N GLU A 184 -20.24 13.67 -20.89
CA GLU A 184 -21.46 13.26 -21.62
C GLU A 184 -22.73 13.39 -20.74
N GLY A 185 -22.59 13.62 -19.42
CA GLY A 185 -23.67 13.62 -18.43
C GLY A 185 -24.47 14.94 -18.28
N GLY A 186 -24.06 16.05 -18.92
CA GLY A 186 -24.71 17.36 -18.79
C GLY A 186 -24.43 18.08 -17.45
N GLU A 187 -25.18 19.14 -17.14
CA GLU A 187 -25.03 19.87 -15.89
C GLU A 187 -25.34 18.99 -14.66
N ILE A 188 -24.38 18.87 -13.75
CA ILE A 188 -24.57 18.15 -12.48
C ILE A 188 -25.34 19.06 -11.52
N PRO A 189 -26.61 18.73 -11.16
CA PRO A 189 -27.36 19.54 -10.23
C PRO A 189 -26.73 19.53 -8.84
N SER A 190 -26.72 20.69 -8.16
CA SER A 190 -26.20 20.79 -6.80
C SER A 190 -26.96 19.83 -5.86
N ILE A 191 -26.23 19.11 -5.03
CA ILE A 191 -26.77 18.22 -3.98
C ILE A 191 -27.72 18.99 -3.05
N ALA A 192 -27.43 20.26 -2.75
CA ALA A 192 -28.27 21.13 -1.91
C ALA A 192 -29.65 21.42 -2.53
N GLN A 193 -29.81 21.27 -3.84
CA GLN A 193 -31.09 21.52 -4.53
C GLN A 193 -31.96 20.27 -4.64
N LYS A 194 -31.46 19.10 -4.20
CA LYS A 194 -32.23 17.86 -4.20
C LYS A 194 -33.11 17.75 -2.96
N LYS A 195 -34.29 17.17 -3.13
CA LYS A 195 -35.12 16.75 -1.99
C LYS A 195 -34.50 15.49 -1.39
N TRP A 196 -34.33 15.48 -0.09
CA TRP A 196 -33.85 14.37 0.68
C TRP A 196 -34.98 13.74 1.47
N ASP A 197 -34.98 12.41 1.54
CA ASP A 197 -35.91 11.63 2.35
C ASP A 197 -35.23 10.44 2.94
N SER A 198 -35.82 9.81 3.94
CA SER A 198 -35.30 8.61 4.60
C SER A 198 -35.89 7.35 3.97
N PHE A 199 -35.04 6.43 3.60
CA PHE A 199 -35.43 5.14 3.01
C PHE A 199 -34.80 4.01 3.82
N LEU A 200 -35.49 2.86 3.90
CA LEU A 200 -34.87 1.64 4.40
C LEU A 200 -33.86 1.14 3.37
N ILE A 201 -32.68 0.73 3.80
CA ILE A 201 -31.66 0.14 2.93
C ILE A 201 -32.22 -1.09 2.21
N SER A 202 -33.07 -1.86 2.88
CA SER A 202 -33.77 -3.01 2.30
C SER A 202 -34.74 -2.66 1.17
N ASP A 203 -35.20 -1.42 1.05
CA ASP A 203 -36.08 -0.99 -0.04
C ASP A 203 -35.30 -0.63 -1.30
N ILE A 204 -34.05 -0.17 -1.10
CA ILE A 204 -33.16 0.26 -2.18
C ILE A 204 -32.33 -0.93 -2.70
N PHE A 205 -31.85 -1.81 -1.79
CA PHE A 205 -30.92 -2.86 -2.13
C PHE A 205 -31.46 -4.28 -1.93
N SER A 206 -31.12 -5.16 -2.84
CA SER A 206 -31.03 -6.60 -2.61
C SER A 206 -29.71 -6.91 -1.91
N ILE A 207 -29.79 -7.46 -0.70
CA ILE A 207 -28.63 -7.75 0.15
C ILE A 207 -28.40 -9.26 0.15
N LEU A 208 -27.30 -9.69 -0.46
CA LEU A 208 -26.94 -11.11 -0.58
C LEU A 208 -25.76 -11.46 0.34
N PRO A 209 -25.75 -12.65 0.95
CA PRO A 209 -24.65 -13.08 1.80
C PRO A 209 -23.42 -13.48 0.97
N GLY A 210 -22.23 -13.25 1.52
CA GLY A 210 -21.03 -13.93 1.09
C GLY A 210 -20.99 -15.40 1.55
N LYS A 211 -19.92 -16.11 1.21
CA LYS A 211 -19.74 -17.52 1.52
C LYS A 211 -18.35 -17.76 2.11
N ARG A 212 -18.32 -18.42 3.27
CA ARG A 212 -17.06 -18.75 3.94
C ARG A 212 -16.14 -19.59 3.05
N LEU A 213 -14.88 -19.17 2.94
CA LEU A 213 -13.79 -19.93 2.34
C LEU A 213 -12.58 -19.88 3.29
N VAL A 214 -12.28 -21.02 3.90
CA VAL A 214 -11.14 -21.13 4.83
C VAL A 214 -9.84 -21.08 4.06
N SER A 215 -8.86 -20.34 4.54
CA SER A 215 -7.57 -20.14 3.87
C SER A 215 -6.86 -21.45 3.55
N ALA A 216 -6.90 -22.41 4.47
CA ALA A 216 -6.29 -23.74 4.28
C ALA A 216 -6.93 -24.58 3.15
N HIS A 217 -8.13 -24.23 2.71
CA HIS A 217 -8.87 -24.94 1.66
C HIS A 217 -8.94 -24.12 0.35
N SER A 218 -8.27 -22.95 0.30
CA SER A 218 -8.28 -22.11 -0.89
C SER A 218 -7.09 -22.43 -1.80
N THR A 219 -7.34 -22.46 -3.09
CA THR A 219 -6.33 -22.65 -4.14
C THR A 219 -5.86 -21.29 -4.63
N PRO A 220 -4.55 -20.99 -4.63
CA PRO A 220 -4.04 -19.74 -5.19
C PRO A 220 -4.44 -19.53 -6.65
N GLY A 221 -4.77 -18.29 -7.03
CA GLY A 221 -5.24 -17.94 -8.37
C GLY A 221 -5.29 -16.45 -8.63
N ASN A 222 -6.12 -16.02 -9.56
CA ASN A 222 -6.22 -14.62 -9.99
C ASN A 222 -7.55 -13.95 -9.63
N ARG A 223 -8.53 -14.68 -9.07
CA ARG A 223 -9.82 -14.12 -8.66
C ARG A 223 -9.69 -13.50 -7.28
N PRO A 224 -10.07 -12.22 -7.08
CA PRO A 224 -10.09 -11.60 -5.77
C PRO A 224 -11.06 -12.31 -4.81
N PHE A 225 -10.61 -12.61 -3.60
CA PHE A 225 -11.44 -13.00 -2.47
C PHE A 225 -11.58 -11.80 -1.54
N ILE A 226 -12.80 -11.30 -1.40
CA ILE A 226 -13.15 -10.12 -0.62
C ILE A 226 -13.43 -10.54 0.83
N GLY A 227 -12.66 -10.00 1.75
CA GLY A 227 -12.81 -10.20 3.20
C GLY A 227 -13.23 -8.92 3.92
N ALA A 228 -13.51 -9.04 5.21
CA ALA A 228 -13.87 -7.90 6.07
C ALA A 228 -12.61 -7.07 6.43
N LEU A 229 -12.05 -6.38 5.44
CA LEU A 229 -10.89 -5.52 5.56
C LEU A 229 -11.29 -4.06 5.33
N ASP A 230 -10.55 -3.14 5.93
CA ASP A 230 -10.67 -1.69 5.78
C ASP A 230 -9.71 -1.08 4.74
N LYS A 231 -8.94 -1.92 4.06
CA LYS A 231 -7.88 -1.55 3.10
C LYS A 231 -7.88 -2.45 1.87
N ASN A 232 -7.09 -2.08 0.85
CA ASN A 232 -6.89 -2.86 -0.39
C ASN A 232 -8.21 -3.21 -1.11
N ASN A 233 -9.19 -2.32 -1.09
CA ASN A 233 -10.52 -2.57 -1.66
C ASN A 233 -11.18 -3.85 -1.12
N GLY A 234 -10.92 -4.21 0.15
CA GLY A 234 -11.42 -5.44 0.75
C GLY A 234 -10.75 -6.73 0.26
N VAL A 235 -9.81 -6.67 -0.67
CA VAL A 235 -9.15 -7.87 -1.23
C VAL A 235 -8.21 -8.48 -0.19
N ALA A 236 -8.59 -9.64 0.33
CA ALA A 236 -7.81 -10.38 1.32
C ALA A 236 -6.73 -11.27 0.68
N ARG A 237 -7.04 -11.86 -0.48
CA ARG A 237 -6.13 -12.72 -1.25
C ARG A 237 -6.68 -12.97 -2.65
N PHE A 238 -5.89 -13.63 -3.48
CA PHE A 238 -6.31 -14.09 -4.81
C PHE A 238 -6.42 -15.61 -4.83
N VAL A 239 -7.52 -16.12 -5.37
CA VAL A 239 -7.87 -17.55 -5.38
C VAL A 239 -8.32 -18.01 -6.78
N ASN A 240 -8.25 -19.32 -7.01
CA ASN A 240 -8.83 -19.94 -8.20
C ASN A 240 -10.24 -20.54 -7.93
N ASP A 241 -10.63 -20.54 -6.66
CA ASP A 241 -11.90 -21.09 -6.21
C ASP A 241 -13.09 -20.24 -6.67
N THR A 242 -14.25 -20.89 -6.73
CA THR A 242 -15.55 -20.26 -6.94
C THR A 242 -16.56 -20.82 -5.94
N ASN A 243 -17.58 -20.04 -5.62
CA ASN A 243 -18.68 -20.48 -4.74
C ASN A 243 -19.93 -19.63 -5.01
N ALA A 244 -21.01 -19.86 -4.23
CA ALA A 244 -22.28 -19.16 -4.36
C ALA A 244 -22.22 -17.63 -4.14
N SER A 245 -21.08 -17.09 -3.73
CA SER A 245 -20.86 -15.64 -3.60
C SER A 245 -20.14 -15.02 -4.80
N LEU A 246 -19.95 -15.77 -5.90
CA LEU A 246 -19.36 -15.23 -7.11
C LEU A 246 -20.24 -14.09 -7.67
N ASP A 247 -19.62 -12.92 -7.86
CA ASP A 247 -20.34 -11.72 -8.26
C ASP A 247 -19.43 -10.71 -8.95
N LYS A 248 -20.01 -9.72 -9.62
CA LYS A 248 -19.32 -8.59 -10.25
C LYS A 248 -20.22 -7.37 -10.30
N ASN A 249 -19.65 -6.19 -10.52
CA ASN A 249 -20.39 -4.92 -10.56
C ASN A 249 -21.25 -4.74 -9.30
N VAL A 250 -20.67 -4.90 -8.12
CA VAL A 250 -21.38 -5.01 -6.84
C VAL A 250 -20.71 -4.17 -5.76
N LEU A 251 -21.49 -3.63 -4.84
CA LEU A 251 -20.97 -3.02 -3.62
C LEU A 251 -20.84 -4.10 -2.53
N GLY A 252 -19.61 -4.41 -2.15
CA GLY A 252 -19.31 -5.28 -1.02
C GLY A 252 -19.26 -4.46 0.27
N VAL A 253 -20.07 -4.81 1.27
CA VAL A 253 -20.11 -4.12 2.58
C VAL A 253 -19.79 -5.10 3.67
N ASN A 254 -18.73 -4.85 4.44
CA ASN A 254 -18.40 -5.65 5.61
C ASN A 254 -19.29 -5.24 6.79
N TYR A 255 -19.82 -6.24 7.49
CA TYR A 255 -20.68 -6.05 8.66
C TYR A 255 -20.07 -6.62 9.95
N ASN A 256 -18.91 -7.23 9.85
CA ASN A 256 -18.16 -7.83 10.96
C ASN A 256 -16.65 -7.56 10.78
N GLY A 257 -15.87 -7.65 11.86
CA GLY A 257 -14.43 -7.41 11.84
C GLY A 257 -14.02 -5.96 12.10
N ASN A 258 -12.75 -5.66 11.88
CA ASN A 258 -12.20 -4.31 11.97
C ASN A 258 -12.71 -3.46 10.80
N GLY A 259 -13.36 -2.35 11.08
CA GLY A 259 -13.95 -1.47 10.07
C GLY A 259 -15.35 -1.92 9.62
N MET A 260 -16.27 -2.11 10.58
CA MET A 260 -17.68 -2.38 10.26
C MET A 260 -18.30 -1.26 9.42
N VAL A 261 -19.18 -1.66 8.48
CA VAL A 261 -19.91 -0.76 7.57
C VAL A 261 -18.99 0.00 6.61
N ILE A 262 -17.88 -0.62 6.19
CA ILE A 262 -17.07 -0.10 5.09
C ILE A 262 -17.50 -0.80 3.81
N GLY A 263 -17.84 0.00 2.79
CA GLY A 263 -18.22 -0.46 1.47
C GLY A 263 -17.11 -0.28 0.43
N PHE A 264 -16.93 -1.28 -0.42
CA PHE A 264 -16.05 -1.21 -1.58
C PHE A 264 -16.79 -1.65 -2.84
N TYR A 265 -16.66 -0.89 -3.92
CA TYR A 265 -17.20 -1.28 -5.21
C TYR A 265 -16.25 -2.22 -5.96
N HIS A 266 -16.80 -3.32 -6.48
CA HIS A 266 -16.07 -4.35 -7.22
C HIS A 266 -16.60 -4.46 -8.65
N PRO A 267 -15.93 -3.84 -9.64
CA PRO A 267 -16.34 -3.93 -11.06
C PRO A 267 -15.99 -5.29 -11.69
N TYR A 268 -15.11 -6.05 -11.08
CA TYR A 268 -14.55 -7.31 -11.56
C TYR A 268 -15.19 -8.50 -10.86
N GLU A 269 -15.08 -9.68 -11.50
CA GLU A 269 -15.53 -10.93 -10.92
C GLU A 269 -14.72 -11.30 -9.66
N CYS A 270 -15.40 -11.48 -8.55
CA CYS A 270 -14.79 -11.82 -7.26
C CYS A 270 -15.74 -12.68 -6.41
N ILE A 271 -15.23 -13.28 -5.35
CA ILE A 271 -16.02 -14.00 -4.35
C ILE A 271 -15.86 -13.34 -2.98
N PHE A 272 -16.87 -13.48 -2.12
CA PHE A 272 -17.01 -12.74 -0.88
C PHE A 272 -17.01 -13.67 0.34
N SER A 273 -16.30 -13.27 1.40
CA SER A 273 -16.38 -13.88 2.73
C SER A 273 -17.79 -13.79 3.30
N ASP A 274 -18.11 -14.70 4.21
CA ASP A 274 -19.34 -14.68 5.01
C ASP A 274 -19.51 -13.40 5.85
N ASP A 275 -18.43 -12.68 6.15
CA ASP A 275 -18.44 -11.39 6.87
C ASP A 275 -18.71 -10.18 5.96
N VAL A 276 -18.93 -10.39 4.67
CA VAL A 276 -19.21 -9.33 3.68
C VAL A 276 -20.56 -9.56 3.02
N LYS A 277 -21.41 -8.54 2.94
CA LYS A 277 -22.66 -8.54 2.21
C LYS A 277 -22.48 -7.92 0.85
N ARG A 278 -23.21 -8.41 -0.15
CA ARG A 278 -23.24 -7.93 -1.52
C ARG A 278 -24.52 -7.15 -1.74
N PHE A 279 -24.40 -5.91 -2.20
CA PHE A 279 -25.51 -4.99 -2.39
C PHE A 279 -25.71 -4.72 -3.87
N HIS A 280 -26.91 -5.03 -4.38
CA HIS A 280 -27.38 -4.70 -5.71
C HIS A 280 -28.61 -3.81 -5.65
N LEU A 281 -28.74 -2.85 -6.55
CA LEU A 281 -29.93 -2.01 -6.63
C LEU A 281 -31.17 -2.86 -6.98
N LYS A 282 -32.28 -2.66 -6.29
CA LYS A 282 -33.51 -3.46 -6.52
C LYS A 282 -34.29 -3.08 -7.77
N HIS A 283 -34.29 -1.81 -8.09
CA HIS A 283 -35.20 -1.25 -9.10
C HIS A 283 -34.48 -0.62 -10.29
N HIS A 284 -33.17 -0.67 -10.29
CA HIS A 284 -32.29 -0.10 -11.31
C HIS A 284 -31.12 -1.05 -11.58
N GLU A 285 -30.50 -0.92 -12.75
CA GLU A 285 -29.20 -1.55 -12.99
C GLU A 285 -28.13 -0.98 -12.05
N ASP A 286 -27.22 -1.83 -11.63
CA ASP A 286 -26.12 -1.42 -10.77
C ASP A 286 -25.23 -0.41 -11.50
N ASN A 287 -25.21 0.79 -10.95
CA ASN A 287 -24.42 1.90 -11.44
C ASN A 287 -23.35 2.27 -10.44
N VAL A 288 -22.10 2.30 -10.89
CA VAL A 288 -20.93 2.57 -10.02
C VAL A 288 -21.05 3.88 -9.23
N PHE A 289 -21.59 4.93 -9.86
CA PHE A 289 -21.71 6.24 -9.18
C PHE A 289 -22.77 6.21 -8.08
N VAL A 290 -23.89 5.51 -8.33
CA VAL A 290 -24.93 5.33 -7.30
C VAL A 290 -24.42 4.45 -6.17
N LEU A 291 -23.73 3.33 -6.48
CA LEU A 291 -23.19 2.42 -5.48
C LEU A 291 -22.09 3.06 -4.61
N LEU A 292 -21.30 3.99 -5.17
CA LEU A 292 -20.27 4.72 -4.42
C LEU A 292 -20.83 5.93 -3.65
N PHE A 293 -22.00 6.44 -4.06
CA PHE A 293 -22.66 7.56 -3.37
C PHE A 293 -23.34 7.11 -2.07
N MET A 294 -23.87 5.89 -2.05
CA MET A 294 -24.59 5.31 -0.91
C MET A 294 -23.66 4.81 0.20
#